data_a94f6ca9edae8ca181d3257b0c0c54b8
#
_entry.id   a94f6ca9edae8ca181d3257b0c0c54b8
#
_cell.length_a   1.000
_cell.length_b   1.000
_cell.length_c   1.000
_cell.angle_alpha   90.00
_cell.angle_beta   90.00
_cell.angle_gamma   90.00
#
_symmetry.space_group_name_H-M   'P 1'
#
loop_
_entity.id
_entity.type
_entity.pdbx_description
1 polymer ?
#
loop_
_entity_poly.entity_id
_entity_poly.type
_entity_poly.pdbx_seq_one_letter_code
_entity_poly.pdbx_strand_id
1 'polypeptide(L)'
;MLVFRVKNYYAPKEIELLHTLRLRAGAPKPKKQRYHLIRWKNVSFATYNCFELANIEHRALFKSKLDILFACVWNRDVNYYQHITESAARDLHCYVAQSNTSHYGGSCVLQPSRSSISNKIYVKGGENHCILTTTLDIKALREAQYRSFRDNNDIIKHNPPGFDYDALLERAKK
;
A
#
# COMPACT_ATOMS: atom_id res chain seq x y z
N MET A 1 -1.40 2.02 -21.49
CA MET A 1 -1.22 3.41 -20.99
C MET A 1 -0.04 3.43 -20.05
N LEU A 2 0.93 4.30 -20.28
CA LEU A 2 2.11 4.44 -19.44
C LEU A 2 1.90 5.68 -18.57
N VAL A 3 2.02 5.52 -17.24
CA VAL A 3 1.82 6.61 -16.28
C VAL A 3 3.15 6.87 -15.58
N PHE A 4 3.61 8.11 -15.65
CA PHE A 4 4.85 8.55 -15.00
C PHE A 4 4.54 9.54 -13.88
N ARG A 5 5.24 9.41 -12.77
CA ARG A 5 5.32 10.45 -11.76
C ARG A 5 6.73 10.52 -11.17
N VAL A 6 7.08 11.69 -10.70
CA VAL A 6 8.29 11.88 -9.92
C VAL A 6 8.06 11.37 -8.49
N LYS A 7 9.07 10.76 -7.90
CA LYS A 7 9.04 10.37 -6.49
C LYS A 7 8.91 11.61 -5.60
N ASN A 8 7.95 11.59 -4.68
CA ASN A 8 7.65 12.77 -3.86
C ASN A 8 8.62 12.95 -2.68
N TYR A 9 9.14 11.86 -2.11
CA TYR A 9 10.07 11.88 -0.98
C TYR A 9 11.21 10.89 -1.17
N TYR A 10 12.41 11.34 -0.90
CA TYR A 10 13.63 10.55 -0.88
C TYR A 10 14.10 10.34 0.55
N ALA A 11 14.52 9.13 0.91
CA ALA A 11 15.13 8.87 2.19
C ALA A 11 16.53 9.54 2.28
N PRO A 12 17.03 9.93 3.48
CA PRO A 12 18.32 10.58 3.61
C PRO A 12 19.46 9.81 2.94
N LYS A 13 19.58 8.50 3.19
CA LYS A 13 20.61 7.65 2.55
C LYS A 13 20.44 7.50 1.03
N GLU A 14 19.23 7.62 0.52
CA GLU A 14 18.99 7.64 -0.92
C GLU A 14 19.49 8.94 -1.54
N ILE A 15 19.31 10.07 -0.85
CA ILE A 15 19.87 11.37 -1.26
C ILE A 15 21.40 11.32 -1.28
N GLU A 16 22.03 10.78 -0.24
CA GLU A 16 23.48 10.59 -0.18
C GLU A 16 23.98 9.74 -1.35
N LEU A 17 23.33 8.60 -1.62
CA LEU A 17 23.68 7.74 -2.75
C LEU A 17 23.56 8.47 -4.09
N LEU A 18 22.50 9.23 -4.30
CA LEU A 18 22.33 10.02 -5.52
C LEU A 18 23.46 11.05 -5.67
N HIS A 19 23.85 11.71 -4.58
CA HIS A 19 24.99 12.64 -4.59
C HIS A 19 26.31 11.96 -4.96
N THR A 20 26.58 10.77 -4.44
CA THR A 20 27.80 10.01 -4.82
C THR A 20 27.82 9.64 -6.31
N LEU A 21 26.66 9.45 -6.89
CA LEU A 21 26.45 9.18 -8.32
C LEU A 21 26.39 10.48 -9.16
N ARG A 22 26.64 11.65 -8.58
CA ARG A 22 26.50 12.98 -9.20
C ARG A 22 25.10 13.27 -9.73
N LEU A 23 24.08 12.66 -9.11
CA LEU A 23 22.68 12.88 -9.40
C LEU A 23 22.03 13.74 -8.32
N ARG A 24 20.89 14.35 -8.65
CA ARG A 24 20.09 15.12 -7.70
C ARG A 24 18.74 14.44 -7.46
N ALA A 25 18.30 14.43 -6.20
CA ALA A 25 16.96 14.06 -5.85
C ALA A 25 15.97 15.09 -6.43
N GLY A 26 15.14 14.65 -7.37
CA GLY A 26 14.17 15.50 -8.08
C GLY A 26 12.83 15.65 -7.37
N ALA A 27 12.81 15.67 -6.02
CA ALA A 27 11.57 15.78 -5.27
C ALA A 27 10.80 17.06 -5.63
N PRO A 28 9.50 16.97 -5.97
CA PRO A 28 8.70 18.15 -6.27
C PRO A 28 8.45 18.99 -5.01
N LYS A 29 8.24 20.29 -5.18
CA LYS A 29 7.82 21.16 -4.07
C LYS A 29 6.50 20.65 -3.47
N PRO A 30 6.23 20.85 -2.17
CA PRO A 30 5.05 20.27 -1.48
C PRO A 30 3.73 20.47 -2.24
N LYS A 31 3.46 21.68 -2.76
CA LYS A 31 2.25 21.98 -3.55
C LYS A 31 2.17 21.28 -4.91
N LYS A 32 3.28 20.70 -5.40
CA LYS A 32 3.37 20.01 -6.68
C LYS A 32 3.45 18.49 -6.55
N GLN A 33 3.44 17.98 -5.33
CA GLN A 33 3.42 16.54 -5.07
C GLN A 33 2.14 15.91 -5.60
N ARG A 34 2.26 14.77 -6.24
CA ARG A 34 1.14 14.05 -6.86
C ARG A 34 1.24 12.56 -6.57
N TYR A 35 0.09 11.96 -6.38
CA TYR A 35 -0.12 10.53 -6.40
C TYR A 35 -1.24 10.21 -7.37
N HIS A 36 -1.21 9.04 -7.97
CA HIS A 36 -2.22 8.64 -8.94
C HIS A 36 -3.13 7.57 -8.34
N LEU A 37 -4.44 7.82 -8.41
CA LEU A 37 -5.45 6.79 -8.28
C LEU A 37 -5.65 6.17 -9.65
N ILE A 38 -5.32 4.90 -9.80
CA ILE A 38 -5.42 4.17 -11.05
C ILE A 38 -6.60 3.22 -10.96
N ARG A 39 -7.43 3.21 -12.00
CA ARG A 39 -8.52 2.24 -12.17
C ARG A 39 -8.22 1.35 -13.37
N TRP A 40 -8.19 0.04 -13.15
CA TRP A 40 -7.95 -0.93 -14.20
C TRP A 40 -8.72 -2.22 -13.92
N LYS A 41 -9.46 -2.72 -14.91
CA LYS A 41 -10.31 -3.91 -14.79
C LYS A 41 -11.16 -3.91 -13.51
N ASN A 42 -11.81 -2.80 -13.24
CA ASN A 42 -12.66 -2.59 -12.06
C ASN A 42 -11.90 -2.66 -10.71
N VAL A 43 -10.59 -2.53 -10.68
CA VAL A 43 -9.78 -2.45 -9.46
C VAL A 43 -9.18 -1.06 -9.33
N SER A 44 -9.33 -0.45 -8.15
CA SER A 44 -8.74 0.87 -7.83
C SER A 44 -7.47 0.67 -7.01
N PHE A 45 -6.35 1.24 -7.47
CA PHE A 45 -5.08 1.10 -6.78
C PHE A 45 -4.21 2.35 -6.88
N ALA A 46 -3.26 2.46 -5.96
CA ALA A 46 -2.21 3.48 -5.97
C ALA A 46 -0.85 2.84 -5.65
N THR A 47 0.23 3.55 -6.00
CA THR A 47 1.60 3.11 -5.73
C THR A 47 2.36 4.12 -4.90
N TYR A 48 3.15 3.64 -3.93
CA TYR A 48 4.08 4.41 -3.13
C TYR A 48 5.49 3.84 -3.25
N ASN A 49 6.48 4.70 -3.32
CA ASN A 49 7.88 4.32 -3.42
C ASN A 49 8.59 4.55 -2.09
N CYS A 50 8.85 3.49 -1.36
CA CYS A 50 9.69 3.44 -0.15
C CYS A 50 9.29 4.54 0.86
N PHE A 51 10.12 5.55 1.05
CA PHE A 51 9.95 6.59 2.07
C PHE A 51 8.64 7.41 1.92
N GLU A 52 8.02 7.43 0.75
CA GLU A 52 6.71 8.04 0.56
C GLU A 52 5.63 7.42 1.45
N LEU A 53 5.72 6.10 1.70
CA LEU A 53 4.74 5.38 2.52
C LEU A 53 4.78 5.81 3.99
N ALA A 54 5.91 6.35 4.47
CA ALA A 54 6.06 6.83 5.85
C ALA A 54 5.29 8.14 6.12
N ASN A 55 4.92 8.90 5.08
CA ASN A 55 4.13 10.12 5.24
C ASN A 55 2.66 9.79 5.48
N ILE A 56 2.18 10.03 6.71
CA ILE A 56 0.82 9.68 7.13
C ILE A 56 -0.26 10.48 6.39
N GLU A 57 -0.04 11.77 6.16
CA GLU A 57 -0.98 12.65 5.46
C GLU A 57 -1.16 12.21 4.01
N HIS A 58 -0.05 11.91 3.33
CA HIS A 58 -0.08 11.46 1.96
C HIS A 58 -0.69 10.06 1.84
N ARG A 59 -0.41 9.18 2.80
CA ARG A 59 -1.05 7.86 2.85
C ARG A 59 -2.57 7.99 3.01
N ALA A 60 -3.04 8.93 3.84
CA ALA A 60 -4.46 9.17 4.07
C ALA A 60 -5.24 9.71 2.85
N LEU A 61 -4.57 10.25 1.82
CA LEU A 61 -5.22 10.76 0.60
C LEU A 61 -6.13 9.73 -0.09
N PHE A 62 -5.83 8.45 0.10
CA PHE A 62 -6.56 7.37 -0.55
C PHE A 62 -7.42 6.55 0.41
N LYS A 63 -7.66 7.03 1.63
CA LYS A 63 -8.59 6.38 2.56
C LYS A 63 -9.93 6.15 1.86
N SER A 64 -10.46 4.95 1.98
CA SER A 64 -11.72 4.49 1.34
C SER A 64 -11.73 4.46 -0.21
N LYS A 65 -10.64 4.82 -0.88
CA LYS A 65 -10.58 4.96 -2.34
C LYS A 65 -9.87 3.81 -3.05
N LEU A 66 -9.18 2.94 -2.30
CA LEU A 66 -8.38 1.85 -2.86
C LEU A 66 -9.00 0.49 -2.58
N ASP A 67 -8.76 -0.43 -3.51
CA ASP A 67 -8.85 -1.87 -3.29
C ASP A 67 -7.46 -2.41 -2.95
N ILE A 68 -6.41 -1.88 -3.59
CA ILE A 68 -5.02 -2.32 -3.40
C ILE A 68 -4.10 -1.12 -3.29
N LEU A 69 -3.21 -1.15 -2.31
CA LEU A 69 -2.05 -0.26 -2.21
C LEU A 69 -0.79 -1.05 -2.57
N PHE A 70 -0.04 -0.61 -3.55
CA PHE A 70 1.27 -1.16 -3.88
C PHE A 70 2.38 -0.32 -3.26
N ALA A 71 3.40 -0.98 -2.69
CA ALA A 71 4.57 -0.35 -2.12
C ALA A 71 5.85 -1.01 -2.63
N CYS A 72 6.68 -0.24 -3.34
CA CYS A 72 8.02 -0.66 -3.74
C CYS A 72 9.03 -0.11 -2.73
N VAL A 73 9.70 -1.00 -2.01
CA VAL A 73 10.52 -0.65 -0.85
C VAL A 73 11.96 -1.15 -1.04
N TRP A 74 12.90 -0.37 -0.57
CA TRP A 74 14.30 -0.79 -0.39
C TRP A 74 14.74 -0.38 1.01
N ASN A 75 14.48 -1.24 1.99
CA ASN A 75 14.72 -0.91 3.39
C ASN A 75 15.20 -2.13 4.20
N ARG A 76 16.21 -1.90 5.04
CA ARG A 76 16.74 -2.89 5.99
C ARG A 76 15.87 -3.07 7.22
N ASP A 77 15.20 -2.01 7.66
CA ASP A 77 14.33 -2.05 8.82
C ASP A 77 12.97 -2.64 8.43
N VAL A 78 12.98 -3.97 8.31
CA VAL A 78 11.81 -4.74 7.88
C VAL A 78 10.65 -4.58 8.85
N ASN A 79 10.92 -4.56 10.16
CA ASN A 79 9.88 -4.41 11.18
C ASN A 79 9.19 -3.05 11.10
N TYR A 80 9.96 -1.98 10.92
CA TYR A 80 9.40 -0.63 10.75
C TYR A 80 8.42 -0.56 9.58
N TYR A 81 8.81 -1.11 8.41
CA TYR A 81 7.94 -1.13 7.25
C TYR A 81 6.77 -2.11 7.40
N GLN A 82 6.95 -3.23 8.11
CA GLN A 82 5.88 -4.14 8.44
C GLN A 82 4.76 -3.41 9.21
N HIS A 83 5.12 -2.65 10.24
CA HIS A 83 4.14 -1.88 11.02
C HIS A 83 3.43 -0.81 10.20
N ILE A 84 4.15 -0.12 9.30
CA ILE A 84 3.54 0.88 8.41
C ILE A 84 2.56 0.21 7.43
N THR A 85 2.93 -0.91 6.84
CA THR A 85 2.06 -1.62 5.87
C THR A 85 0.84 -2.23 6.54
N GLU A 86 0.99 -2.78 7.74
CA GLU A 86 -0.14 -3.27 8.54
C GLU A 86 -1.09 -2.15 8.94
N SER A 87 -0.56 -1.00 9.40
CA SER A 87 -1.36 0.21 9.64
C SER A 87 -2.08 0.65 8.37
N ALA A 88 -1.36 0.73 7.24
CA ALA A 88 -1.95 1.15 5.97
C ALA A 88 -3.10 0.23 5.55
N ALA A 89 -2.95 -1.09 5.68
CA ALA A 89 -4.01 -2.04 5.35
C ALA A 89 -5.28 -1.79 6.19
N ARG A 90 -5.13 -1.49 7.48
CA ARG A 90 -6.24 -1.21 8.39
C ARG A 90 -6.84 0.17 8.21
N ASP A 91 -5.98 1.21 8.12
CA ASP A 91 -6.40 2.61 8.09
C ASP A 91 -7.06 2.99 6.76
N LEU A 92 -6.55 2.45 5.65
CA LEU A 92 -7.11 2.63 4.31
C LEU A 92 -8.19 1.61 4.00
N HIS A 93 -8.23 0.53 4.78
CA HIS A 93 -9.11 -0.62 4.62
C HIS A 93 -9.04 -1.25 3.23
N CYS A 94 -7.83 -1.61 2.80
CA CYS A 94 -7.54 -2.18 1.50
C CYS A 94 -6.46 -3.27 1.60
N TYR A 95 -6.29 -4.06 0.55
CA TYR A 95 -5.11 -4.91 0.44
C TYR A 95 -3.86 -4.05 0.30
N VAL A 96 -2.75 -4.50 0.89
CA VAL A 96 -1.43 -3.88 0.69
C VAL A 96 -0.48 -4.94 0.15
N ALA A 97 0.14 -4.65 -0.98
CA ALA A 97 1.19 -5.50 -1.57
C ALA A 97 2.52 -4.74 -1.53
N GLN A 98 3.42 -5.18 -0.67
CA GLN A 98 4.76 -4.62 -0.53
C GLN A 98 5.79 -5.53 -1.17
N SER A 99 6.63 -4.94 -2.01
CA SER A 99 7.87 -5.57 -2.51
C SER A 99 9.07 -4.89 -1.88
N ASN A 100 9.89 -5.65 -1.18
CA ASN A 100 11.21 -5.21 -0.68
C ASN A 100 12.29 -6.03 -1.38
N THR A 101 13.53 -5.58 -1.35
CA THR A 101 14.64 -6.39 -1.88
C THR A 101 14.72 -7.74 -1.17
N SER A 102 14.95 -8.81 -1.91
CA SER A 102 15.04 -10.18 -1.39
C SER A 102 16.09 -10.30 -0.28
N HIS A 103 17.19 -9.57 -0.39
CA HIS A 103 18.26 -9.56 0.60
C HIS A 103 17.79 -9.20 2.02
N TYR A 104 16.84 -8.27 2.16
CA TYR A 104 16.30 -7.87 3.46
C TYR A 104 15.03 -8.63 3.82
N GLY A 105 14.25 -9.07 2.84
CA GLY A 105 12.95 -9.69 3.04
C GLY A 105 11.85 -8.71 3.41
N GLY A 106 10.75 -9.21 3.97
CA GLY A 106 9.59 -8.39 4.32
C GLY A 106 8.68 -8.06 3.14
N SER A 107 8.88 -8.68 1.97
CA SER A 107 7.88 -8.63 0.91
C SER A 107 6.61 -9.35 1.38
N CYS A 108 5.45 -8.71 1.23
CA CYS A 108 4.21 -9.25 1.78
C CYS A 108 2.98 -8.82 0.98
N VAL A 109 1.93 -9.60 1.15
CA VAL A 109 0.58 -9.21 0.78
C VAL A 109 -0.30 -9.28 2.03
N LEU A 110 -0.86 -8.15 2.41
CA LEU A 110 -1.68 -7.98 3.60
C LEU A 110 -3.15 -7.76 3.22
N GLN A 111 -4.04 -8.19 4.10
CA GLN A 111 -5.48 -7.89 4.03
C GLN A 111 -5.92 -7.13 5.29
N PRO A 112 -6.97 -6.31 5.24
CA PRO A 112 -7.47 -5.55 6.39
C PRO A 112 -8.28 -6.45 7.34
N SER A 113 -7.61 -7.41 7.98
CA SER A 113 -8.18 -8.43 8.86
C SER A 113 -7.59 -8.38 10.26
N ARG A 114 -7.93 -9.36 11.09
CA ARG A 114 -7.28 -9.59 12.39
C ARG A 114 -5.79 -9.87 12.18
N SER A 115 -4.94 -9.44 13.12
CA SER A 115 -3.48 -9.53 12.97
C SER A 115 -2.99 -10.96 12.73
N SER A 116 -3.63 -11.96 13.34
CA SER A 116 -3.27 -13.39 13.17
C SER A 116 -3.46 -13.92 11.74
N ILE A 117 -4.28 -13.27 10.92
CA ILE A 117 -4.61 -13.69 9.55
C ILE A 117 -4.42 -12.55 8.53
N SER A 118 -3.72 -11.48 8.90
CA SER A 118 -3.52 -10.33 8.00
C SER A 118 -2.59 -10.65 6.84
N ASN A 119 -1.60 -11.51 7.05
CA ASN A 119 -0.65 -11.90 6.01
C ASN A 119 -1.25 -12.98 5.08
N LYS A 120 -1.50 -12.64 3.82
CA LYS A 120 -1.77 -13.62 2.76
C LYS A 120 -0.47 -14.22 2.21
N ILE A 121 0.57 -13.39 2.11
CA ILE A 121 1.94 -13.76 1.77
C ILE A 121 2.88 -12.98 2.68
N TYR A 122 3.93 -13.65 3.18
CA TYR A 122 5.07 -13.01 3.81
C TYR A 122 6.34 -13.76 3.43
N VAL A 123 7.32 -13.02 2.90
CA VAL A 123 8.60 -13.57 2.44
C VAL A 123 9.71 -13.12 3.37
N LYS A 124 10.35 -14.09 4.04
CA LYS A 124 11.59 -13.84 4.78
C LYS A 124 12.73 -13.56 3.79
N GLY A 125 13.71 -12.79 4.21
CA GLY A 125 14.88 -12.46 3.40
C GLY A 125 15.73 -13.70 3.09
N GLY A 126 16.59 -13.56 2.10
CA GLY A 126 17.52 -14.57 1.65
C GLY A 126 17.90 -14.35 0.18
N GLU A 127 18.87 -15.11 -0.31
CA GLU A 127 19.31 -15.06 -1.71
C GLU A 127 18.45 -15.93 -2.66
N ASN A 128 17.32 -16.42 -2.17
CA ASN A 128 16.45 -17.29 -2.95
C ASN A 128 15.59 -16.48 -3.92
N HIS A 129 15.57 -16.92 -5.17
CA HIS A 129 14.61 -16.45 -6.16
C HIS A 129 13.31 -17.25 -6.02
N CYS A 130 12.23 -16.59 -5.63
CA CYS A 130 10.93 -17.25 -5.55
C CYS A 130 9.84 -16.38 -6.19
N ILE A 131 8.83 -17.03 -6.74
CA ILE A 131 7.60 -16.41 -7.21
C ILE A 131 6.46 -16.97 -6.37
N LEU A 132 5.77 -16.08 -5.63
CA LEU A 132 4.59 -16.44 -4.86
C LEU A 132 3.38 -15.73 -5.43
N THR A 133 2.29 -16.45 -5.55
CA THR A 133 1.02 -15.89 -6.04
C THR A 133 -0.08 -16.06 -5.01
N THR A 134 -1.02 -15.13 -4.98
CA THR A 134 -2.23 -15.22 -4.17
C THR A 134 -3.39 -14.56 -4.89
N THR A 135 -4.59 -14.99 -4.56
CA THR A 135 -5.81 -14.35 -5.04
C THR A 135 -6.27 -13.27 -4.05
N LEU A 136 -6.60 -12.10 -4.58
CA LEU A 136 -7.22 -11.02 -3.82
C LEU A 136 -8.70 -10.95 -4.20
N ASP A 137 -9.58 -11.23 -3.24
CA ASP A 137 -11.01 -11.16 -3.46
C ASP A 137 -11.50 -9.71 -3.25
N ILE A 138 -11.48 -8.94 -4.34
CA ILE A 138 -11.92 -7.54 -4.33
C ILE A 138 -13.43 -7.43 -4.06
N LYS A 139 -14.20 -8.41 -4.52
CA LYS A 139 -15.64 -8.42 -4.29
C LYS A 139 -15.94 -8.61 -2.80
N ALA A 140 -15.35 -9.60 -2.17
CA ALA A 140 -15.50 -9.83 -0.73
C ALA A 140 -15.02 -8.63 0.10
N LEU A 141 -13.89 -7.98 -0.29
CA LEU A 141 -13.44 -6.76 0.36
C LEU A 141 -14.50 -5.66 0.32
N ARG A 142 -15.06 -5.37 -0.86
CA ARG A 142 -16.07 -4.31 -1.03
C ARG A 142 -17.37 -4.64 -0.32
N GLU A 143 -17.79 -5.90 -0.34
CA GLU A 143 -18.96 -6.37 0.41
C GLU A 143 -18.80 -6.20 1.91
N ALA A 144 -17.62 -6.56 2.46
CA ALA A 144 -17.30 -6.33 3.87
C ALA A 144 -17.29 -4.84 4.21
N GLN A 145 -16.72 -3.99 3.36
CA GLN A 145 -16.75 -2.54 3.52
C GLN A 145 -18.18 -1.98 3.53
N TYR A 146 -19.07 -2.51 2.71
CA TYR A 146 -20.47 -2.08 2.64
C TYR A 146 -21.27 -2.55 3.84
N ARG A 147 -21.06 -3.79 4.33
CA ARG A 147 -21.81 -4.40 5.43
C ARG A 147 -21.34 -4.00 6.82
N SER A 148 -20.30 -3.26 6.96
CA SER A 148 -19.40 -2.97 8.09
C SER A 148 -19.99 -2.96 9.53
N PHE A 149 -21.30 -3.08 9.72
CA PHE A 149 -21.93 -3.04 11.05
C PHE A 149 -22.71 -4.31 11.43
N ARG A 150 -22.75 -5.34 10.56
CA ARG A 150 -23.76 -6.40 10.73
C ARG A 150 -23.25 -7.79 11.10
N ASP A 151 -21.96 -8.13 10.85
CA ASP A 151 -21.48 -9.51 11.08
C ASP A 151 -20.14 -9.57 11.84
N ASN A 152 -20.14 -10.21 13.00
CA ASN A 152 -18.97 -10.44 13.83
C ASN A 152 -18.03 -11.59 13.35
N ASN A 153 -18.34 -12.25 12.26
CA ASN A 153 -17.62 -13.44 11.77
C ASN A 153 -16.75 -13.19 10.52
N ASP A 154 -16.69 -11.97 10.03
CA ASP A 154 -15.95 -11.68 8.82
C ASP A 154 -14.43 -11.73 9.02
N ILE A 155 -13.75 -12.36 8.06
CA ILE A 155 -12.28 -12.36 7.97
C ILE A 155 -11.76 -10.93 7.89
N ILE A 156 -12.45 -10.06 7.17
CA ILE A 156 -12.14 -8.64 7.00
C ILE A 156 -12.70 -7.86 8.19
N LYS A 157 -11.89 -7.00 8.79
CA LYS A 157 -12.31 -6.15 9.91
C LYS A 157 -13.35 -5.10 9.48
N HIS A 158 -14.04 -4.55 10.48
CA HIS A 158 -14.89 -3.37 10.28
C HIS A 158 -14.12 -2.17 9.72
N ASN A 159 -14.82 -1.33 9.01
CA ASN A 159 -14.26 -0.10 8.47
C ASN A 159 -13.70 0.78 9.60
N PRO A 160 -12.55 1.44 9.38
CA PRO A 160 -12.00 2.36 10.34
C PRO A 160 -12.89 3.61 10.49
N PRO A 161 -12.79 4.32 11.62
CA PRO A 161 -13.51 5.59 11.81
C PRO A 161 -13.26 6.56 10.66
N GLY A 162 -14.33 7.25 10.21
CA GLY A 162 -14.26 8.19 9.09
C GLY A 162 -14.05 7.51 7.72
N PHE A 163 -14.51 6.28 7.57
CA PHE A 163 -14.58 5.63 6.26
C PHE A 163 -15.60 6.35 5.37
N ASP A 164 -15.22 6.65 4.14
CA ASP A 164 -16.03 7.36 3.16
C ASP A 164 -16.80 6.35 2.29
N TYR A 165 -18.10 6.22 2.55
CA TYR A 165 -18.98 5.30 1.81
C TYR A 165 -19.29 5.80 0.40
N ASP A 166 -19.29 7.10 0.16
CA ASP A 166 -19.50 7.64 -1.19
C ASP A 166 -18.34 7.26 -2.10
N ALA A 167 -17.11 7.35 -1.58
CA ALA A 167 -15.93 6.88 -2.31
C ALA A 167 -15.98 5.37 -2.61
N LEU A 168 -16.58 4.55 -1.71
CA LEU A 168 -16.81 3.12 -1.98
C LEU A 168 -17.80 2.92 -3.13
N LEU A 169 -18.92 3.63 -3.11
CA LEU A 169 -19.97 3.53 -4.15
C LEU A 169 -19.42 3.99 -5.52
N GLU A 170 -18.60 5.03 -5.54
CA GLU A 170 -17.94 5.48 -6.78
C GLU A 170 -16.97 4.43 -7.36
N ARG A 171 -16.31 3.62 -6.53
CA ARG A 171 -15.48 2.51 -7.01
C ARG A 171 -16.31 1.38 -7.65
N ALA A 172 -17.55 1.21 -7.23
CA ALA A 172 -18.45 0.20 -7.76
C ALA A 172 -19.11 0.61 -9.10
N LYS A 173 -19.14 1.90 -9.42
CA LYS A 173 -19.61 2.38 -10.72
C LYS A 173 -18.63 1.96 -11.81
N LYS A 174 -19.13 1.31 -12.86
CA LYS A 174 -18.37 0.83 -14.03
C LYS A 174 -17.91 1.99 -14.91
#